data_a02d4f49c6540a4a6e6ed7c5706dde24
#
_entry.id   a02d4f49c6540a4a6e6ed7c5706dde24
#
_cell.length_a   1.000
_cell.length_b   1.000
_cell.length_c   1.000
_cell.angle_alpha   90.00
_cell.angle_beta   90.00
_cell.angle_gamma   90.00
#
_symmetry.space_group_name_H-M   'P 1'
#
loop_
_entity.id
_entity.type
_entity.pdbx_description
1 polymer ?
#
loop_
_entity_poly.entity_id
_entity_poly.type
_entity_poly.pdbx_seq_one_letter_code
_entity_poly.pdbx_strand_id
1 'polypeptide(L)'
;MNNLNHIAFIMDGNGRWGLKKKNSRNYGHLEGVKTVQKMVETSIVFKIPIISFYVFSSENWKRPRSEINYLFNLIKIYFKKEINNITKNKIRINIIGRLNNLSKDIKKTLINTTRKTKKNKKLIVNLAINYGSKNEIIDSIKKLNHNSKTINEKNIEKNLYLNLPFPDILVRTGGYKRLSNFMLWQLAYTEIFFEKKLWPD
;
A
#
# COMPACT_ATOMS: atom_id res chain seq x y z
N MET A 1 21.44 16.83 3.07
CA MET A 1 19.97 16.86 2.76
C MET A 1 19.53 15.43 2.56
N ASN A 2 18.37 15.06 3.08
CA ASN A 2 17.86 13.69 2.91
C ASN A 2 17.35 13.55 1.47
N ASN A 3 18.02 12.75 0.64
CA ASN A 3 17.65 12.55 -0.77
C ASN A 3 16.58 11.45 -0.96
N LEU A 4 15.98 10.95 0.14
CA LEU A 4 14.93 9.94 0.07
C LEU A 4 13.62 10.56 -0.43
N ASN A 5 13.14 10.06 -1.57
CA ASN A 5 11.88 10.50 -2.17
C ASN A 5 10.72 9.53 -1.90
N HIS A 6 11.01 8.24 -1.82
CA HIS A 6 9.95 7.24 -1.72
C HIS A 6 10.39 6.01 -0.91
N ILE A 7 9.64 5.70 0.14
CA ILE A 7 9.82 4.48 0.93
C ILE A 7 8.61 3.56 0.76
N ALA A 8 8.88 2.27 0.49
CA ALA A 8 7.86 1.24 0.38
C ALA A 8 7.92 0.28 1.58
N PHE A 9 6.77 -0.23 2.01
CA PHE A 9 6.64 -1.13 3.16
C PHE A 9 5.85 -2.39 2.82
N ILE A 10 6.45 -3.57 3.09
CA ILE A 10 5.73 -4.84 3.18
C ILE A 10 5.51 -5.13 4.66
N MET A 11 4.31 -4.88 5.12
CA MET A 11 3.88 -4.93 6.53
C MET A 11 3.57 -6.38 6.95
N ASP A 12 4.62 -7.20 7.06
CA ASP A 12 4.46 -8.61 7.43
C ASP A 12 4.56 -8.80 8.95
N GLY A 13 3.75 -9.72 9.46
CA GLY A 13 3.81 -10.14 10.85
C GLY A 13 2.60 -9.81 11.71
N ASN A 14 1.65 -8.99 11.24
CA ASN A 14 0.47 -8.56 12.02
C ASN A 14 -0.27 -9.75 12.68
N GLY A 15 -0.66 -10.76 11.90
CA GLY A 15 -1.38 -11.91 12.42
C GLY A 15 -0.57 -12.72 13.42
N ARG A 16 0.72 -12.95 13.18
CA ARG A 16 1.63 -13.65 14.11
C ARG A 16 1.78 -12.90 15.43
N TRP A 17 1.96 -11.59 15.34
CA TRP A 17 2.06 -10.72 16.52
C TRP A 17 0.78 -10.75 17.36
N GLY A 18 -0.38 -10.62 16.70
CA GLY A 18 -1.66 -10.65 17.39
C GLY A 18 -1.96 -11.98 18.09
N LEU A 19 -1.61 -13.12 17.44
CA LEU A 19 -1.70 -14.43 18.08
C LEU A 19 -0.80 -14.53 19.31
N LYS A 20 0.45 -14.06 19.23
CA LYS A 20 1.39 -14.08 20.33
C LYS A 20 0.93 -13.20 21.52
N LYS A 21 0.29 -12.05 21.26
CA LYS A 21 -0.07 -11.08 22.31
C LYS A 21 -1.46 -11.30 22.90
N LYS A 22 -2.44 -11.69 22.09
CA LYS A 22 -3.87 -11.75 22.49
C LYS A 22 -4.61 -12.94 21.86
N ASN A 23 -3.91 -13.93 21.37
CA ASN A 23 -4.49 -15.08 20.65
C ASN A 23 -5.48 -14.69 19.55
N SER A 24 -5.26 -13.55 18.90
CA SER A 24 -6.15 -12.99 17.89
C SER A 24 -5.38 -12.33 16.73
N ARG A 25 -5.52 -12.87 15.52
CA ARG A 25 -4.93 -12.26 14.31
C ARG A 25 -5.50 -10.85 14.07
N ASN A 26 -6.79 -10.67 14.34
CA ASN A 26 -7.48 -9.41 14.17
C ASN A 26 -6.92 -8.29 15.07
N TYR A 27 -6.53 -8.65 16.29
CA TYR A 27 -5.87 -7.72 17.20
C TYR A 27 -4.55 -7.22 16.60
N GLY A 28 -3.75 -8.12 16.00
CA GLY A 28 -2.51 -7.72 15.33
C GLY A 28 -2.74 -6.79 14.14
N HIS A 29 -3.81 -6.99 13.37
CA HIS A 29 -4.16 -6.08 12.27
C HIS A 29 -4.56 -4.69 12.78
N LEU A 30 -5.29 -4.62 13.90
CA LEU A 30 -5.66 -3.35 14.53
C LEU A 30 -4.42 -2.57 14.99
N GLU A 31 -3.48 -3.24 15.67
CA GLU A 31 -2.23 -2.60 16.13
C GLU A 31 -1.35 -2.21 14.92
N GLY A 32 -1.33 -3.02 13.86
CA GLY A 32 -0.62 -2.68 12.62
C GLY A 32 -1.10 -1.39 11.95
N VAL A 33 -2.38 -1.02 12.10
CA VAL A 33 -2.89 0.29 11.63
C VAL A 33 -2.27 1.45 12.42
N LYS A 34 -2.06 1.29 13.72
CA LYS A 34 -1.38 2.33 14.54
C LYS A 34 0.06 2.52 14.08
N THR A 35 0.74 1.43 13.71
CA THR A 35 2.10 1.50 13.14
C THR A 35 2.10 2.22 11.79
N VAL A 36 1.10 1.98 10.91
CA VAL A 36 0.94 2.76 9.67
C VAL A 36 0.82 4.26 9.98
N GLN A 37 0.00 4.65 10.95
CA GLN A 37 -0.15 6.05 11.36
C GLN A 37 1.19 6.65 11.82
N LYS A 38 1.92 5.92 12.66
CA LYS A 38 3.25 6.32 13.13
C LYS A 38 4.24 6.52 11.98
N MET A 39 4.24 5.62 10.97
CA MET A 39 5.08 5.77 9.78
C MET A 39 4.69 6.99 8.95
N VAL A 40 3.38 7.28 8.82
CA VAL A 40 2.89 8.49 8.15
C VAL A 40 3.37 9.75 8.87
N GLU A 41 3.24 9.82 10.19
CA GLU A 41 3.70 10.95 11.01
C GLU A 41 5.23 11.12 10.92
N THR A 42 5.98 10.03 11.05
CA THR A 42 7.44 10.01 10.89
C THR A 42 7.86 10.51 9.52
N SER A 43 7.20 10.07 8.45
CA SER A 43 7.49 10.52 7.08
C SER A 43 7.28 12.03 6.92
N ILE A 44 6.27 12.61 7.58
CA ILE A 44 6.06 14.07 7.58
C ILE A 44 7.20 14.79 8.29
N VAL A 45 7.64 14.27 9.45
CA VAL A 45 8.74 14.86 10.23
C VAL A 45 10.05 14.84 9.43
N PHE A 46 10.36 13.70 8.81
CA PHE A 46 11.56 13.54 8.00
C PHE A 46 11.45 14.10 6.58
N LYS A 47 10.32 14.73 6.24
CA LYS A 47 10.05 15.34 4.92
C LYS A 47 10.19 14.34 3.77
N ILE A 48 9.84 13.07 3.99
CA ILE A 48 9.78 12.04 2.94
C ILE A 48 8.47 12.27 2.16
N PRO A 49 8.53 12.56 0.86
CA PRO A 49 7.34 13.01 0.13
C PRO A 49 6.38 11.88 -0.27
N ILE A 50 6.87 10.63 -0.37
CA ILE A 50 6.07 9.49 -0.84
C ILE A 50 6.32 8.26 0.03
N ILE A 51 5.22 7.61 0.45
CA ILE A 51 5.28 6.30 1.10
C ILE A 51 4.26 5.35 0.48
N SER A 52 4.64 4.07 0.36
CA SER A 52 3.77 3.02 -0.19
C SER A 52 3.64 1.86 0.78
N PHE A 53 2.41 1.41 1.02
CA PHE A 53 2.11 0.29 1.92
C PHE A 53 1.45 -0.86 1.17
N TYR A 54 1.96 -2.09 1.37
CA TYR A 54 1.33 -3.31 0.88
C TYR A 54 0.24 -3.77 1.85
N VAL A 55 -0.97 -3.28 1.64
CA VAL A 55 -2.10 -3.49 2.57
C VAL A 55 -2.78 -4.85 2.37
N PHE A 56 -3.05 -5.22 1.09
CA PHE A 56 -3.72 -6.47 0.74
C PHE A 56 -3.27 -6.95 -0.64
N SER A 57 -2.61 -8.11 -0.68
CA SER A 57 -2.16 -8.70 -1.94
C SER A 57 -3.26 -9.48 -2.65
N SER A 58 -3.12 -9.68 -3.96
CA SER A 58 -4.00 -10.55 -4.75
C SER A 58 -4.04 -11.99 -4.21
N GLU A 59 -2.95 -12.46 -3.60
CA GLU A 59 -2.84 -13.79 -3.01
C GLU A 59 -3.57 -13.90 -1.65
N ASN A 60 -3.84 -12.78 -0.99
CA ASN A 60 -4.52 -12.76 0.32
C ASN A 60 -6.02 -13.18 0.26
N TRP A 61 -6.60 -13.26 -0.94
CA TRP A 61 -7.95 -13.83 -1.11
C TRP A 61 -8.06 -15.30 -0.69
N LYS A 62 -6.91 -16.00 -0.54
CA LYS A 62 -6.85 -17.37 -0.01
C LYS A 62 -7.02 -17.45 1.52
N ARG A 63 -7.02 -16.32 2.23
CA ARG A 63 -7.23 -16.27 3.68
C ARG A 63 -8.68 -16.58 4.04
N PRO A 64 -8.95 -16.96 5.31
CA PRO A 64 -10.32 -17.10 5.81
C PRO A 64 -11.14 -15.84 5.54
N ARG A 65 -12.38 -16.00 5.10
CA ARG A 65 -13.28 -14.88 4.79
C ARG A 65 -13.50 -13.94 5.98
N SER A 66 -13.55 -14.48 7.20
CA SER A 66 -13.67 -13.69 8.43
C SER A 66 -12.49 -12.71 8.61
N GLU A 67 -11.24 -13.14 8.35
CA GLU A 67 -10.06 -12.28 8.42
C GLU A 67 -10.11 -11.20 7.32
N ILE A 68 -10.49 -11.57 6.09
CA ILE A 68 -10.62 -10.64 4.96
C ILE A 68 -11.68 -9.57 5.26
N ASN A 69 -12.85 -9.98 5.72
CA ASN A 69 -13.95 -9.07 6.07
C ASN A 69 -13.54 -8.11 7.19
N TYR A 70 -12.82 -8.61 8.21
CA TYR A 70 -12.31 -7.79 9.29
C TYR A 70 -11.32 -6.72 8.77
N LEU A 71 -10.36 -7.11 7.93
CA LEU A 71 -9.40 -6.19 7.35
C LEU A 71 -10.07 -5.07 6.54
N PHE A 72 -11.01 -5.41 5.67
CA PHE A 72 -11.72 -4.39 4.89
C PHE A 72 -12.63 -3.51 5.74
N ASN A 73 -13.26 -4.07 6.78
CA ASN A 73 -14.02 -3.26 7.72
C ASN A 73 -13.12 -2.29 8.51
N LEU A 74 -11.95 -2.74 8.93
CA LEU A 74 -10.95 -1.91 9.59
C LEU A 74 -10.53 -0.72 8.69
N ILE A 75 -10.25 -0.97 7.40
CA ILE A 75 -9.94 0.07 6.42
C ILE A 75 -11.10 1.08 6.30
N LYS A 76 -12.35 0.59 6.22
CA LYS A 76 -13.54 1.44 6.11
C LYS A 76 -13.71 2.34 7.34
N ILE A 77 -13.61 1.76 8.54
CA ILE A 77 -13.73 2.50 9.80
C ILE A 77 -12.62 3.55 9.89
N TYR A 78 -11.38 3.17 9.59
CA TYR A 78 -10.24 4.06 9.63
C TYR A 78 -10.44 5.29 8.73
N PHE A 79 -10.75 5.10 7.46
CA PHE A 79 -10.96 6.24 6.55
C PHE A 79 -12.18 7.08 6.92
N LYS A 80 -13.25 6.47 7.40
CA LYS A 80 -14.42 7.22 7.87
C LYS A 80 -14.07 8.14 9.05
N LYS A 81 -13.23 7.65 9.96
CA LYS A 81 -12.79 8.39 11.15
C LYS A 81 -11.75 9.46 10.80
N GLU A 82 -10.74 9.11 10.00
CA GLU A 82 -9.53 9.90 9.83
C GLU A 82 -9.54 10.84 8.61
N ILE A 83 -10.55 10.80 7.75
CA ILE A 83 -10.56 11.56 6.49
C ILE A 83 -10.36 13.08 6.70
N ASN A 84 -10.94 13.65 7.75
CA ASN A 84 -10.80 15.06 8.05
C ASN A 84 -9.37 15.41 8.50
N ASN A 85 -8.77 14.54 9.33
CA ASN A 85 -7.39 14.69 9.79
C ASN A 85 -6.40 14.53 8.63
N ILE A 86 -6.59 13.53 7.77
CA ILE A 86 -5.81 13.31 6.54
C ILE A 86 -5.85 14.56 5.65
N THR A 87 -7.04 15.14 5.46
CA THR A 87 -7.22 16.34 4.63
C THR A 87 -6.56 17.57 5.28
N LYS A 88 -6.75 17.78 6.59
CA LYS A 88 -6.14 18.88 7.36
C LYS A 88 -4.60 18.83 7.27
N ASN A 89 -4.02 17.65 7.37
CA ASN A 89 -2.58 17.45 7.26
C ASN A 89 -2.06 17.45 5.81
N LYS A 90 -2.91 17.75 4.83
CA LYS A 90 -2.57 17.80 3.39
C LYS A 90 -1.92 16.51 2.87
N ILE A 91 -2.39 15.36 3.37
CA ILE A 91 -1.96 14.02 2.94
C ILE A 91 -2.82 13.58 1.75
N ARG A 92 -2.19 13.18 0.66
CA ARG A 92 -2.84 12.59 -0.51
C ARG A 92 -2.85 11.08 -0.39
N ILE A 93 -4.02 10.46 -0.55
CA ILE A 93 -4.18 9.00 -0.58
C ILE A 93 -4.38 8.54 -2.02
N ASN A 94 -3.52 7.65 -2.49
CA ASN A 94 -3.71 6.92 -3.72
C ASN A 94 -4.00 5.44 -3.39
N ILE A 95 -4.89 4.83 -4.17
CA ILE A 95 -5.17 3.40 -4.09
C ILE A 95 -4.66 2.75 -5.37
N ILE A 96 -3.84 1.73 -5.24
CA ILE A 96 -3.32 0.94 -6.36
C ILE A 96 -3.75 -0.52 -6.23
N GLY A 97 -4.05 -1.14 -7.37
CA GLY A 97 -4.54 -2.51 -7.47
C GLY A 97 -5.92 -2.59 -8.11
N ARG A 98 -6.42 -3.82 -8.24
CA ARG A 98 -7.70 -4.11 -8.90
C ARG A 98 -8.85 -4.03 -7.90
N LEU A 99 -9.76 -3.07 -8.08
CA LEU A 99 -10.88 -2.87 -7.15
C LEU A 99 -12.14 -3.71 -7.46
N ASN A 100 -12.13 -4.50 -8.53
CA ASN A 100 -13.31 -5.21 -9.05
C ASN A 100 -13.90 -6.19 -8.04
N ASN A 101 -13.06 -6.92 -7.28
CA ASN A 101 -13.50 -7.96 -6.34
C ASN A 101 -13.85 -7.41 -4.95
N LEU A 102 -13.78 -6.09 -4.76
CA LEU A 102 -14.14 -5.46 -3.50
C LEU A 102 -15.63 -5.20 -3.42
N SER A 103 -16.20 -5.28 -2.23
CA SER A 103 -17.61 -4.91 -2.01
C SER A 103 -17.87 -3.46 -2.42
N LYS A 104 -19.13 -3.16 -2.81
CA LYS A 104 -19.55 -1.81 -3.23
C LYS A 104 -19.19 -0.74 -2.19
N ASP A 105 -19.39 -1.03 -0.90
CA ASP A 105 -19.10 -0.11 0.21
C ASP A 105 -17.62 0.22 0.34
N ILE A 106 -16.75 -0.80 0.29
CA ILE A 106 -15.30 -0.62 0.35
C ILE A 106 -14.85 0.20 -0.85
N LYS A 107 -15.28 -0.19 -2.05
CA LYS A 107 -14.96 0.53 -3.29
C LYS A 107 -15.34 2.01 -3.19
N LYS A 108 -16.58 2.31 -2.74
CA LYS A 108 -17.07 3.67 -2.52
C LYS A 108 -16.20 4.45 -1.53
N THR A 109 -15.83 3.81 -0.41
CA THR A 109 -14.97 4.43 0.61
C THR A 109 -13.60 4.79 0.03
N LEU A 110 -12.94 3.87 -0.67
CA LEU A 110 -11.61 4.08 -1.26
C LEU A 110 -11.63 5.18 -2.33
N ILE A 111 -12.59 5.13 -3.25
CA ILE A 111 -12.76 6.14 -4.31
C ILE A 111 -13.02 7.52 -3.70
N ASN A 112 -13.92 7.62 -2.71
CA ASN A 112 -14.20 8.89 -2.05
C ASN A 112 -12.99 9.45 -1.32
N THR A 113 -12.21 8.60 -0.65
CA THR A 113 -10.96 9.01 0.03
C THR A 113 -9.95 9.58 -0.97
N THR A 114 -9.69 8.85 -2.06
CA THR A 114 -8.79 9.32 -3.12
C THR A 114 -9.26 10.66 -3.70
N ARG A 115 -10.56 10.79 -4.00
CA ARG A 115 -11.13 12.01 -4.56
C ARG A 115 -11.00 13.22 -3.61
N LYS A 116 -11.32 13.04 -2.32
CA LYS A 116 -11.24 14.11 -1.31
C LYS A 116 -9.82 14.59 -1.08
N THR A 117 -8.83 13.70 -1.19
CA THR A 117 -7.43 14.02 -0.90
C THR A 117 -6.59 14.33 -2.13
N LYS A 118 -7.16 14.28 -3.35
CA LYS A 118 -6.44 14.40 -4.64
C LYS A 118 -5.56 15.66 -4.75
N LYS A 119 -6.01 16.79 -4.17
CA LYS A 119 -5.31 18.08 -4.24
C LYS A 119 -4.24 18.26 -3.17
N ASN A 120 -4.12 17.34 -2.22
CA ASN A 120 -3.15 17.41 -1.14
C ASN A 120 -1.74 17.10 -1.66
N LYS A 121 -0.71 17.77 -1.09
CA LYS A 121 0.66 17.72 -1.64
C LYS A 121 1.76 17.53 -0.59
N LYS A 122 1.44 17.51 0.72
CA LYS A 122 2.47 17.46 1.77
C LYS A 122 3.12 16.07 1.86
N LEU A 123 2.31 15.02 1.74
CA LEU A 123 2.75 13.62 1.74
C LEU A 123 1.82 12.83 0.81
N ILE A 124 2.39 11.97 -0.01
CA ILE A 124 1.64 11.02 -0.84
C ILE A 124 1.73 9.65 -0.16
N VAL A 125 0.58 9.07 0.16
CA VAL A 125 0.46 7.73 0.73
C VAL A 125 -0.22 6.83 -0.31
N ASN A 126 0.50 5.84 -0.79
CA ASN A 126 0.00 4.84 -1.72
C ASN A 126 -0.38 3.58 -0.94
N LEU A 127 -1.61 3.11 -1.12
CA LEU A 127 -2.10 1.89 -0.50
C LEU A 127 -2.35 0.83 -1.58
N ALA A 128 -1.52 -0.20 -1.58
CA ALA A 128 -1.66 -1.33 -2.49
C ALA A 128 -2.72 -2.30 -1.92
N ILE A 129 -3.91 -2.30 -2.55
CA ILE A 129 -5.10 -3.07 -2.13
C ILE A 129 -5.56 -3.94 -3.29
N ASN A 130 -5.69 -5.24 -3.03
CA ASN A 130 -5.92 -6.25 -4.08
C ASN A 130 -4.89 -6.09 -5.22
N TYR A 131 -3.65 -5.93 -4.80
CA TYR A 131 -2.53 -5.60 -5.65
C TYR A 131 -1.63 -6.81 -5.87
N GLY A 132 -1.06 -6.89 -7.08
CA GLY A 132 0.05 -7.77 -7.43
C GLY A 132 0.76 -7.19 -8.65
N SER A 133 2.09 -7.08 -8.58
CA SER A 133 2.89 -6.44 -9.63
C SER A 133 2.76 -7.13 -10.99
N LYS A 134 2.68 -8.46 -11.02
CA LYS A 134 2.43 -9.21 -12.28
C LYS A 134 1.12 -8.76 -12.94
N ASN A 135 0.06 -8.53 -12.15
CA ASN A 135 -1.20 -8.01 -12.66
C ASN A 135 -1.07 -6.57 -13.16
N GLU A 136 -0.33 -5.72 -12.46
CA GLU A 136 -0.09 -4.32 -12.86
C GLU A 136 0.63 -4.25 -14.21
N ILE A 137 1.68 -5.07 -14.41
CA ILE A 137 2.42 -5.15 -15.68
C ILE A 137 1.49 -5.61 -16.81
N ILE A 138 0.71 -6.68 -16.58
CA ILE A 138 -0.27 -7.16 -17.57
C ILE A 138 -1.31 -6.09 -17.91
N ASP A 139 -1.80 -5.34 -16.91
CA ASP A 139 -2.77 -4.28 -17.14
C ASP A 139 -2.16 -3.11 -17.90
N SER A 140 -0.88 -2.78 -17.64
CA SER A 140 -0.13 -1.78 -18.41
C SER A 140 -0.02 -2.19 -19.90
N ILE A 141 0.39 -3.43 -20.17
CA ILE A 141 0.50 -3.97 -21.54
C ILE A 141 -0.86 -3.95 -22.25
N LYS A 142 -1.93 -4.39 -21.58
CA LYS A 142 -3.29 -4.35 -22.14
C LYS A 142 -3.73 -2.93 -22.53
N LYS A 143 -3.40 -1.92 -21.69
CA LYS A 143 -3.67 -0.52 -22.01
C LYS A 143 -2.89 -0.04 -23.23
N LEU A 144 -1.63 -0.44 -23.35
CA LEU A 144 -0.81 -0.11 -24.52
C LEU A 144 -1.38 -0.72 -25.80
N ASN A 145 -1.72 -1.99 -25.79
CA ASN A 145 -2.34 -2.67 -26.95
C ASN A 145 -3.67 -2.03 -27.35
N HIS A 146 -4.54 -1.74 -26.37
CA HIS A 146 -5.83 -1.09 -26.65
C HIS A 146 -5.67 0.29 -27.32
N ASN A 147 -4.61 1.01 -26.97
CA ASN A 147 -4.32 2.33 -27.51
C ASN A 147 -3.35 2.31 -28.72
N SER A 148 -3.08 1.14 -29.29
CA SER A 148 -2.15 0.92 -30.43
C SER A 148 -0.77 1.55 -30.20
N LYS A 149 -0.28 1.50 -28.95
CA LYS A 149 1.03 2.06 -28.57
C LYS A 149 2.09 0.97 -28.51
N THR A 150 3.31 1.32 -28.91
CA THR A 150 4.47 0.44 -28.83
C THR A 150 4.72 -0.04 -27.42
N ILE A 151 4.93 -1.34 -27.25
CA ILE A 151 5.32 -1.96 -25.97
C ILE A 151 6.83 -1.77 -25.84
N ASN A 152 7.24 -0.90 -24.94
CA ASN A 152 8.62 -0.70 -24.52
C ASN A 152 8.64 -0.28 -23.04
N GLU A 153 9.81 -0.29 -22.41
CA GLU A 153 10.01 0.02 -21.01
C GLU A 153 9.34 1.36 -20.60
N LYS A 154 9.68 2.44 -21.32
CA LYS A 154 9.15 3.79 -21.08
C LYS A 154 7.62 3.84 -21.13
N ASN A 155 7.00 3.14 -22.07
CA ASN A 155 5.55 3.12 -22.23
C ASN A 155 4.89 2.24 -21.16
N ILE A 156 5.51 1.11 -20.76
CA ILE A 156 5.05 0.28 -19.65
C ILE A 156 5.03 1.14 -18.38
N GLU A 157 6.13 1.80 -18.03
CA GLU A 157 6.26 2.65 -16.83
C GLU A 157 5.18 3.73 -16.74
N LYS A 158 4.94 4.43 -17.86
CA LYS A 158 3.89 5.47 -17.94
C LYS A 158 2.47 4.92 -17.74
N ASN A 159 2.26 3.61 -17.93
CA ASN A 159 0.96 2.96 -17.80
C ASN A 159 0.82 2.11 -16.53
N LEU A 160 1.85 2.04 -15.68
CA LEU A 160 1.73 1.49 -14.33
C LEU A 160 0.62 2.24 -13.55
N TYR A 161 0.16 1.65 -12.46
CA TYR A 161 -0.95 2.22 -11.67
C TYR A 161 -0.66 3.61 -11.12
N LEU A 162 0.62 3.94 -10.88
CA LEU A 162 1.07 5.26 -10.47
C LEU A 162 2.25 5.72 -11.32
N ASN A 163 2.18 6.95 -11.80
CA ASN A 163 3.30 7.65 -12.41
C ASN A 163 3.95 8.56 -11.34
N LEU A 164 4.73 7.94 -10.45
CA LEU A 164 5.45 8.58 -9.34
C LEU A 164 6.89 8.06 -9.34
N PRO A 165 7.83 8.76 -8.70
CA PRO A 165 9.18 8.24 -8.46
C PRO A 165 9.13 6.83 -7.85
N PHE A 166 9.98 5.94 -8.33
CA PHE A 166 10.09 4.58 -7.80
C PHE A 166 10.63 4.62 -6.36
N PRO A 167 10.42 3.57 -5.56
CA PRO A 167 10.95 3.51 -4.21
C PRO A 167 12.48 3.54 -4.19
N ASP A 168 13.06 4.40 -3.35
CA ASP A 168 14.49 4.37 -3.03
C ASP A 168 14.78 3.24 -2.04
N ILE A 169 13.83 2.99 -1.13
CA ILE A 169 13.95 1.98 -0.08
C ILE A 169 12.68 1.13 0.00
N LEU A 170 12.88 -0.19 0.14
CA LEU A 170 11.84 -1.12 0.56
C LEU A 170 12.19 -1.68 1.94
N VAL A 171 11.28 -1.58 2.89
CA VAL A 171 11.38 -2.25 4.18
C VAL A 171 10.36 -3.40 4.23
N ARG A 172 10.83 -4.61 4.49
CA ARG A 172 9.95 -5.74 4.80
C ARG A 172 10.19 -6.22 6.22
N THR A 173 9.14 -6.20 7.04
CA THR A 173 9.14 -6.76 8.40
C THR A 173 8.76 -8.24 8.41
N GLY A 174 8.88 -8.89 9.58
CA GLY A 174 8.40 -10.24 9.79
C GLY A 174 9.34 -11.37 9.44
N GLY A 175 10.63 -11.07 9.13
CA GLY A 175 11.71 -12.03 9.00
C GLY A 175 11.77 -12.81 7.67
N TYR A 176 10.82 -12.66 6.75
CA TYR A 176 10.88 -13.30 5.43
C TYR A 176 11.60 -12.42 4.40
N LYS A 177 12.51 -13.02 3.62
CA LYS A 177 13.32 -12.35 2.59
C LYS A 177 12.73 -12.62 1.19
N ARG A 178 11.62 -11.97 0.87
CA ARG A 178 10.95 -12.09 -0.45
C ARG A 178 10.08 -10.86 -0.71
N LEU A 179 9.80 -10.55 -1.99
CA LEU A 179 9.01 -9.39 -2.41
C LEU A 179 7.50 -9.66 -2.46
N SER A 180 7.10 -10.91 -2.47
CA SER A 180 5.68 -11.33 -2.47
C SER A 180 4.83 -10.65 -3.54
N ASN A 181 5.37 -10.49 -4.75
CA ASN A 181 4.68 -9.85 -5.88
C ASN A 181 4.34 -8.35 -5.65
N PHE A 182 5.15 -7.66 -4.81
CA PHE A 182 4.98 -6.24 -4.55
C PHE A 182 5.94 -5.41 -5.41
N MET A 183 5.42 -4.51 -6.22
CA MET A 183 6.11 -3.47 -7.00
C MET A 183 7.37 -3.96 -7.74
N LEU A 184 7.34 -5.20 -8.34
CA LEU A 184 8.52 -5.85 -8.91
C LEU A 184 9.23 -4.99 -9.97
N TRP A 185 8.49 -4.28 -10.80
CA TRP A 185 9.05 -3.38 -11.80
C TRP A 185 9.72 -2.17 -11.14
N GLN A 186 9.03 -1.56 -10.19
CA GLN A 186 9.47 -0.33 -9.55
C GLN A 186 10.65 -0.56 -8.59
N LEU A 187 10.84 -1.79 -8.10
CA LEU A 187 11.90 -2.15 -7.15
C LEU A 187 13.21 -2.59 -7.80
N ALA A 188 13.34 -2.47 -9.12
CA ALA A 188 14.52 -2.96 -9.86
C ALA A 188 15.86 -2.38 -9.35
N TYR A 189 15.86 -1.14 -8.87
CA TYR A 189 17.04 -0.43 -8.35
C TYR A 189 16.87 0.04 -6.90
N THR A 190 15.94 -0.56 -6.17
CA THR A 190 15.59 -0.18 -4.79
C THR A 190 16.48 -0.89 -3.78
N GLU A 191 16.96 -0.20 -2.78
CA GLU A 191 17.62 -0.83 -1.63
C GLU A 191 16.60 -1.55 -0.74
N ILE A 192 16.87 -2.82 -0.39
CA ILE A 192 15.91 -3.68 0.30
C ILE A 192 16.40 -4.02 1.70
N PHE A 193 15.62 -3.65 2.71
CA PHE A 193 15.85 -3.96 4.11
C PHE A 193 14.87 -5.01 4.61
N PHE A 194 15.40 -6.13 5.13
CA PHE A 194 14.62 -7.20 5.73
C PHE A 194 14.76 -7.15 7.25
N GLU A 195 13.66 -6.79 7.93
CA GLU A 195 13.60 -6.68 9.38
C GLU A 195 12.97 -7.96 10.00
N LYS A 196 13.56 -8.46 11.09
CA LYS A 196 13.05 -9.64 11.82
C LYS A 196 11.81 -9.30 12.67
N LYS A 197 11.71 -8.08 13.18
CA LYS A 197 10.55 -7.62 13.97
C LYS A 197 9.27 -7.78 13.18
N LEU A 198 8.19 -8.08 13.88
CA LEU A 198 6.84 -8.11 13.29
C LEU A 198 6.34 -6.67 13.12
N TRP A 199 5.48 -6.41 12.13
CA TRP A 199 5.06 -5.05 11.80
C TRP A 199 4.58 -4.20 13.00
N PRO A 200 3.76 -4.70 13.96
CA PRO A 200 3.33 -3.89 15.11
C PRO A 200 4.43 -3.55 16.14
N ASP A 201 5.57 -4.27 16.15
CA ASP A 201 6.72 -3.98 17.04
C ASP A 201 7.51 -2.78 16.51
#